data_77e467a4b6d661e833afc6fcc41f9197
#
_entry.id   77e467a4b6d661e833afc6fcc41f9197
#
_cell.length_a   1.000
_cell.length_b   1.000
_cell.length_c   1.000
_cell.angle_alpha   90.00
_cell.angle_beta   90.00
_cell.angle_gamma   90.00
#
_symmetry.space_group_name_H-M   'P 1'
#
loop_
_entity.id
_entity.type
_entity.pdbx_description
1 polymer ?
#
loop_
_entity_poly.entity_id
_entity_poly.type
_entity_poly.pdbx_seq_one_letter_code
_entity_poly.pdbx_strand_id
1 'polypeptide(L)'
;MKDFVDTVLFPGLQNLDVSTGNKRAVLLCDIFAGTNNYMKNGTIIRQVVNKLNEINFNASEDRHLFGDIYESLLRDLQSAGNYGEFYTPRAVTEIMTELINPRLGEKVLDPACGTGGFLTSAIENIRAQDVHSVEDVAVLAETIRGQELKPLPCLCSA
;
A
#
# COMPACT_ATOMS: atom_id res chain seq x y z
N MET A 1 22.65 -6.51 13.48
CA MET A 1 21.33 -6.26 12.87
C MET A 1 21.31 -4.92 12.14
N LYS A 2 21.56 -3.78 12.83
CA LYS A 2 21.56 -2.45 12.20
C LYS A 2 22.49 -2.39 10.97
N ASP A 3 23.75 -2.73 11.13
CA ASP A 3 24.73 -2.69 10.04
C ASP A 3 24.33 -3.57 8.85
N PHE A 4 23.74 -4.74 9.11
CA PHE A 4 23.19 -5.59 8.05
C PHE A 4 22.06 -4.90 7.28
N VAL A 5 21.13 -4.23 7.97
CA VAL A 5 20.05 -3.50 7.33
C VAL A 5 20.60 -2.36 6.46
N ASP A 6 21.57 -1.59 6.99
CA ASP A 6 22.10 -0.40 6.33
C ASP A 6 23.06 -0.72 5.17
N THR A 7 23.83 -1.81 5.28
CA THR A 7 24.91 -2.09 4.31
C THR A 7 24.60 -3.24 3.34
N VAL A 8 23.64 -4.09 3.68
CA VAL A 8 23.32 -5.29 2.88
C VAL A 8 21.86 -5.28 2.42
N LEU A 9 20.90 -5.19 3.36
CA LEU A 9 19.50 -5.37 3.04
C LEU A 9 18.96 -4.21 2.18
N PHE A 10 19.06 -2.97 2.65
CA PHE A 10 18.53 -1.81 1.92
C PHE A 10 19.24 -1.60 0.58
N PRO A 11 20.59 -1.60 0.49
CA PRO A 11 21.25 -1.54 -0.79
C PRO A 11 20.90 -2.70 -1.74
N GLY A 12 20.72 -3.91 -1.19
CA GLY A 12 20.29 -5.07 -1.98
C GLY A 12 18.89 -4.89 -2.57
N LEU A 13 17.94 -4.34 -1.81
CA LEU A 13 16.58 -4.06 -2.26
C LEU A 13 16.50 -2.90 -3.26
N GLN A 14 17.37 -1.89 -3.11
CA GLN A 14 17.49 -0.76 -4.04
C GLN A 14 18.06 -1.16 -5.41
N ASN A 15 18.86 -2.22 -5.45
CA ASN A 15 19.59 -2.65 -6.64
C ASN A 15 19.17 -4.06 -7.11
N LEU A 16 17.91 -4.43 -6.97
CA LEU A 16 17.40 -5.68 -7.51
C LEU A 16 17.49 -5.69 -9.04
N ASP A 17 17.73 -6.87 -9.61
CA ASP A 17 17.72 -7.03 -11.05
C ASP A 17 16.30 -6.91 -11.62
N VAL A 18 16.05 -5.81 -12.30
CA VAL A 18 14.76 -5.50 -12.96
C VAL A 18 14.75 -5.89 -14.44
N SER A 19 15.87 -6.41 -14.99
CA SER A 19 16.01 -6.76 -16.40
C SER A 19 15.04 -7.86 -16.85
N THR A 20 14.58 -8.69 -15.95
CA THR A 20 13.64 -9.80 -16.19
C THR A 20 12.19 -9.36 -16.38
N GLY A 21 11.88 -8.05 -16.29
CA GLY A 21 10.51 -7.53 -16.35
C GLY A 21 9.65 -7.90 -15.14
N ASN A 22 10.26 -8.33 -14.04
CA ASN A 22 9.56 -8.64 -12.80
C ASN A 22 9.01 -7.37 -12.16
N LYS A 23 7.70 -7.13 -12.31
CA LYS A 23 7.02 -5.96 -11.74
C LYS A 23 7.22 -5.79 -10.23
N ARG A 24 7.35 -6.90 -9.48
CA ARG A 24 7.61 -6.85 -8.04
C ARG A 24 9.01 -6.36 -7.71
N ALA A 25 10.01 -6.71 -8.53
CA ALA A 25 11.37 -6.20 -8.35
C ALA A 25 11.45 -4.70 -8.64
N VAL A 26 10.78 -4.23 -9.71
CA VAL A 26 10.67 -2.80 -10.01
C VAL A 26 10.02 -2.06 -8.84
N LEU A 27 8.89 -2.53 -8.37
CA LEU A 27 8.17 -1.93 -7.23
C LEU A 27 9.06 -1.86 -5.98
N LEU A 28 9.79 -2.93 -5.65
CA LEU A 28 10.69 -2.95 -4.50
C LEU A 28 11.85 -1.94 -4.65
N CYS A 29 12.43 -1.83 -5.84
CA CYS A 29 13.45 -0.82 -6.11
C CYS A 29 12.90 0.60 -5.89
N ASP A 30 11.71 0.89 -6.39
CA ASP A 30 11.06 2.19 -6.24
C ASP A 30 10.74 2.49 -4.77
N ILE A 31 10.24 1.50 -4.02
CA ILE A 31 9.99 1.61 -2.57
C ILE A 31 11.25 1.98 -1.81
N PHE A 32 12.35 1.29 -2.09
CA PHE A 32 13.57 1.49 -1.36
C PHE A 32 14.45 2.62 -1.94
N ALA A 33 14.12 3.16 -3.12
CA ALA A 33 14.79 4.32 -3.69
C ALA A 33 14.66 5.52 -2.74
N GLY A 34 15.78 5.94 -2.15
CA GLY A 34 15.81 7.05 -1.18
C GLY A 34 15.33 6.70 0.24
N THR A 35 14.97 5.46 0.53
CA THR A 35 14.61 5.03 1.89
C THR A 35 15.86 4.83 2.74
N ASN A 36 15.86 5.40 3.94
CA ASN A 36 16.95 5.28 4.91
C ASN A 36 16.45 4.62 6.20
N ASN A 37 17.33 3.83 6.83
CA ASN A 37 17.03 3.28 8.13
C ASN A 37 17.24 4.33 9.23
N TYR A 38 16.15 4.79 9.83
CA TYR A 38 16.19 5.74 10.95
C TYR A 38 16.32 5.05 12.32
N MET A 39 16.17 3.73 12.40
CA MET A 39 16.32 2.98 13.64
C MET A 39 17.79 2.79 14.00
N LYS A 40 18.23 3.45 15.06
CA LYS A 40 19.64 3.42 15.51
C LYS A 40 19.99 2.23 16.40
N ASN A 41 19.00 1.56 16.98
CA ASN A 41 19.20 0.49 17.95
C ASN A 41 18.88 -0.87 17.34
N GLY A 42 19.90 -1.73 17.16
CA GLY A 42 19.76 -3.07 16.59
C GLY A 42 18.88 -4.03 17.42
N THR A 43 18.74 -3.80 18.73
CA THR A 43 17.84 -4.57 19.60
C THR A 43 16.38 -4.24 19.28
N ILE A 44 16.06 -2.97 19.11
CA ILE A 44 14.70 -2.52 18.72
C ILE A 44 14.35 -3.06 17.34
N ILE A 45 15.26 -2.98 16.37
CA ILE A 45 15.07 -3.58 15.03
C ILE A 45 14.70 -5.06 15.15
N ARG A 46 15.43 -5.83 15.98
CA ARG A 46 15.13 -7.24 16.18
C ARG A 46 13.75 -7.47 16.82
N GLN A 47 13.36 -6.66 17.77
CA GLN A 47 12.04 -6.74 18.40
C GLN A 47 10.93 -6.48 17.39
N VAL A 48 11.07 -5.47 16.53
CA VAL A 48 10.12 -5.16 15.46
C VAL A 48 10.03 -6.33 14.47
N VAL A 49 11.16 -6.84 13.99
CA VAL A 49 11.19 -7.99 13.07
C VAL A 49 10.52 -9.22 13.69
N ASN A 50 10.78 -9.51 14.97
CA ASN A 50 10.13 -10.63 15.64
C ASN A 50 8.60 -10.45 15.71
N LYS A 51 8.12 -9.23 15.98
CA LYS A 51 6.69 -8.93 15.98
C LYS A 51 6.06 -9.06 14.59
N LEU A 52 6.74 -8.60 13.55
CA LEU A 52 6.28 -8.76 12.17
C LEU A 52 6.23 -10.24 11.75
N ASN A 53 7.13 -11.06 12.23
CA ASN A 53 7.13 -12.50 11.97
C ASN A 53 5.96 -13.28 12.62
N GLU A 54 5.29 -12.69 13.61
CA GLU A 54 4.08 -13.25 14.21
C GLU A 54 2.85 -13.07 13.31
N ILE A 55 2.92 -12.16 12.32
CA ILE A 55 1.82 -11.83 11.42
C ILE A 55 1.89 -12.72 10.17
N ASN A 56 0.81 -13.42 9.88
CA ASN A 56 0.69 -14.19 8.64
C ASN A 56 0.05 -13.35 7.54
N PHE A 57 0.85 -12.61 6.79
CA PHE A 57 0.37 -11.75 5.70
C PHE A 57 -0.37 -12.50 4.57
N ASN A 58 -0.37 -13.83 4.56
CA ASN A 58 -1.16 -14.64 3.65
C ASN A 58 -2.58 -14.92 4.19
N ALA A 59 -2.79 -14.80 5.50
CA ALA A 59 -4.10 -14.93 6.10
C ALA A 59 -4.91 -13.62 5.95
N SER A 60 -6.18 -13.74 5.56
CA SER A 60 -7.05 -12.57 5.37
C SER A 60 -7.24 -11.78 6.67
N GLU A 61 -7.47 -12.50 7.77
CA GLU A 61 -7.72 -11.90 9.09
C GLU A 61 -6.54 -11.06 9.58
N ASP A 62 -5.31 -11.58 9.46
CA ASP A 62 -4.10 -10.87 9.88
C ASP A 62 -3.83 -9.63 9.01
N ARG A 63 -4.16 -9.68 7.71
CA ARG A 63 -4.05 -8.51 6.82
C ARG A 63 -5.04 -7.41 7.20
N HIS A 64 -6.28 -7.76 7.54
CA HIS A 64 -7.27 -6.80 8.00
C HIS A 64 -6.83 -6.14 9.30
N LEU A 65 -6.40 -6.95 10.28
CA LEU A 65 -5.88 -6.44 11.56
C LEU A 65 -4.69 -5.50 11.35
N PHE A 66 -3.77 -5.84 10.45
CA PHE A 66 -2.63 -4.97 10.13
C PHE A 66 -3.09 -3.64 9.49
N GLY A 67 -4.08 -3.70 8.60
CA GLY A 67 -4.70 -2.52 8.00
C GLY A 67 -5.31 -1.60 9.06
N ASP A 68 -6.08 -2.14 9.99
CA ASP A 68 -6.72 -1.38 11.07
C ASP A 68 -5.70 -0.72 11.99
N ILE A 69 -4.62 -1.44 12.35
CA ILE A 69 -3.51 -0.89 13.15
C ILE A 69 -2.84 0.25 12.40
N TYR A 70 -2.57 0.08 11.11
CA TYR A 70 -1.93 1.09 10.27
C TYR A 70 -2.80 2.36 10.14
N GLU A 71 -4.10 2.19 9.90
CA GLU A 71 -5.06 3.31 9.88
C GLU A 71 -5.12 4.04 11.22
N SER A 72 -5.10 3.32 12.34
CA SER A 72 -5.07 3.91 13.67
C SER A 72 -3.81 4.75 13.89
N LEU A 73 -2.65 4.23 13.51
CA LEU A 73 -1.37 4.97 13.60
C LEU A 73 -1.38 6.23 12.74
N LEU A 74 -1.89 6.16 11.51
CA LEU A 74 -2.01 7.34 10.65
C LEU A 74 -2.92 8.41 11.26
N ARG A 75 -4.05 8.00 11.84
CA ARG A 75 -4.99 8.89 12.52
C ARG A 75 -4.37 9.57 13.73
N ASP A 76 -3.60 8.83 14.53
CA ASP A 76 -2.88 9.37 15.69
C ASP A 76 -1.79 10.38 15.27
N LEU A 77 -1.06 10.10 14.20
CA LEU A 77 -0.06 11.00 13.63
C LEU A 77 -0.69 12.30 13.09
N GLN A 78 -1.87 12.22 12.48
CA GLN A 78 -2.63 13.38 12.02
C GLN A 78 -3.07 14.26 13.20
N SER A 79 -3.60 13.65 14.27
CA SER A 79 -4.07 14.39 15.46
C SER A 79 -2.93 15.10 16.18
N ALA A 80 -1.70 14.57 16.10
CA ALA A 80 -0.51 15.18 16.66
C ALA A 80 0.02 16.41 15.88
N GLY A 81 -0.62 16.78 14.76
CA GLY A 81 -0.28 17.96 13.96
C GLY A 81 1.06 17.89 13.22
N ASN A 82 1.70 16.74 13.21
CA ASN A 82 3.05 16.57 12.65
C ASN A 82 3.08 16.22 11.15
N TYR A 83 1.93 15.89 10.56
CA TYR A 83 1.81 15.53 9.14
C TYR A 83 0.61 16.24 8.53
N GLY A 84 0.83 17.05 7.51
CA GLY A 84 -0.22 17.72 6.72
C GLY A 84 -0.95 16.77 5.76
N GLU A 85 -1.02 15.50 6.07
CA GLU A 85 -1.70 14.49 5.27
C GLU A 85 -3.04 14.15 5.93
N PHE A 86 -4.12 14.32 5.19
CA PHE A 86 -5.47 13.96 5.64
C PHE A 86 -5.84 12.61 5.04
N TYR A 87 -6.14 11.67 5.90
CA TYR A 87 -6.63 10.36 5.51
C TYR A 87 -8.17 10.38 5.49
N THR A 88 -8.75 10.03 4.35
CA THR A 88 -10.21 9.95 4.24
C THR A 88 -10.70 8.67 4.94
N PRO A 89 -11.61 8.76 5.90
CA PRO A 89 -12.14 7.58 6.59
C PRO A 89 -12.75 6.58 5.61
N ARG A 90 -12.50 5.29 5.85
CA ARG A 90 -12.94 4.21 4.96
C ARG A 90 -14.47 4.21 4.73
N ALA A 91 -15.27 4.47 5.76
CA ALA A 91 -16.70 4.60 5.62
C ALA A 91 -17.14 5.67 4.61
N VAL A 92 -16.35 6.76 4.47
CA VAL A 92 -16.65 7.82 3.50
C VAL A 92 -16.30 7.36 2.09
N THR A 93 -15.15 6.69 1.89
CA THR A 93 -14.76 6.17 0.58
C THR A 93 -15.72 5.09 0.09
N GLU A 94 -16.19 4.22 0.99
CA GLU A 94 -17.18 3.19 0.71
C GLU A 94 -18.53 3.79 0.28
N ILE A 95 -19.10 4.69 1.08
CA ILE A 95 -20.39 5.34 0.75
C ILE A 95 -20.32 6.09 -0.58
N MET A 96 -19.24 6.83 -0.82
CA MET A 96 -19.08 7.56 -2.09
C MET A 96 -18.97 6.62 -3.28
N THR A 97 -18.24 5.53 -3.12
CA THR A 97 -18.09 4.51 -4.16
C THR A 97 -19.42 3.80 -4.44
N GLU A 98 -20.18 3.43 -3.41
CA GLU A 98 -21.50 2.83 -3.56
C GLU A 98 -22.49 3.76 -4.30
N LEU A 99 -22.45 5.07 -3.99
CA LEU A 99 -23.31 6.05 -4.64
C LEU A 99 -22.98 6.25 -6.13
N ILE A 100 -21.69 6.27 -6.48
CA ILE A 100 -21.22 6.38 -7.87
C ILE A 100 -21.42 5.05 -8.60
N ASN A 101 -21.21 3.93 -7.90
CA ASN A 101 -21.35 2.56 -8.34
C ASN A 101 -20.63 2.26 -9.67
N PRO A 102 -19.28 2.45 -9.70
CA PRO A 102 -18.50 2.19 -10.90
C PRO A 102 -18.58 0.73 -11.33
N ARG A 103 -18.61 0.49 -12.65
CA ARG A 103 -18.76 -0.84 -13.24
C ARG A 103 -17.47 -1.28 -13.95
N LEU A 104 -17.34 -2.59 -14.16
CA LEU A 104 -16.22 -3.16 -14.88
C LEU A 104 -16.07 -2.54 -16.28
N GLY A 105 -14.87 -2.11 -16.63
CA GLY A 105 -14.56 -1.43 -17.89
C GLY A 105 -14.70 0.08 -17.85
N GLU A 106 -15.31 0.66 -16.83
CA GLU A 106 -15.29 2.10 -16.60
C GLU A 106 -13.94 2.57 -16.06
N LYS A 107 -13.46 3.71 -16.55
CA LYS A 107 -12.17 4.26 -16.13
C LYS A 107 -12.32 5.05 -14.85
N VAL A 108 -11.61 4.62 -13.81
CA VAL A 108 -11.54 5.29 -12.52
C VAL A 108 -10.15 5.91 -12.35
N LEU A 109 -10.10 7.20 -12.11
CA LEU A 109 -8.86 7.95 -11.86
C LEU A 109 -8.95 8.68 -10.54
N ASP A 110 -7.98 8.45 -9.66
CA ASP A 110 -7.73 9.27 -8.49
C ASP A 110 -6.39 10.02 -8.67
N PRO A 111 -6.42 11.34 -8.94
CA PRO A 111 -5.22 12.12 -9.24
C PRO A 111 -4.38 12.46 -8.00
N ALA A 112 -4.86 12.17 -6.81
CA ALA A 112 -4.19 12.41 -5.53
C ALA A 112 -4.53 11.29 -4.54
N CYS A 113 -4.25 10.05 -4.96
CA CYS A 113 -4.83 8.85 -4.33
C CYS A 113 -4.35 8.60 -2.89
N GLY A 114 -3.30 9.25 -2.44
CA GLY A 114 -2.74 9.00 -1.12
C GLY A 114 -2.43 7.51 -0.93
N THR A 115 -3.04 6.89 0.07
CA THR A 115 -2.93 5.44 0.33
C THR A 115 -3.89 4.58 -0.52
N GLY A 116 -4.61 5.18 -1.46
CA GLY A 116 -5.50 4.49 -2.38
C GLY A 116 -6.88 4.12 -1.82
N GLY A 117 -7.35 4.79 -0.76
CA GLY A 117 -8.61 4.46 -0.11
C GLY A 117 -9.81 4.44 -1.06
N PHE A 118 -9.96 5.44 -1.93
CA PHE A 118 -11.02 5.49 -2.95
C PHE A 118 -10.85 4.42 -4.01
N LEU A 119 -9.61 4.18 -4.46
CA LEU A 119 -9.34 3.15 -5.47
C LEU A 119 -9.62 1.75 -4.93
N THR A 120 -9.24 1.49 -3.68
CA THR A 120 -9.52 0.21 -3.01
C THR A 120 -11.03 -0.03 -2.90
N SER A 121 -11.79 0.97 -2.43
CA SER A 121 -13.26 0.86 -2.34
C SER A 121 -13.89 0.64 -3.72
N ALA A 122 -13.41 1.33 -4.78
CA ALA A 122 -13.87 1.14 -6.14
C ALA A 122 -13.57 -0.28 -6.66
N ILE A 123 -12.35 -0.79 -6.43
CA ILE A 123 -11.95 -2.14 -6.80
C ILE A 123 -12.83 -3.18 -6.09
N GLU A 124 -13.04 -3.04 -4.79
CA GLU A 124 -13.88 -3.96 -4.01
C GLU A 124 -15.33 -3.94 -4.50
N ASN A 125 -15.89 -2.77 -4.78
CA ASN A 125 -17.24 -2.60 -5.32
C ASN A 125 -17.40 -3.28 -6.69
N ILE A 126 -16.49 -3.02 -7.64
CA ILE A 126 -16.52 -3.63 -8.98
C ILE A 126 -16.32 -5.14 -8.89
N ARG A 127 -15.39 -5.62 -8.06
CA ARG A 127 -15.14 -7.05 -7.89
C ARG A 127 -16.34 -7.80 -7.34
N ALA A 128 -17.05 -7.22 -6.40
CA ALA A 128 -18.23 -7.84 -5.80
C ALA A 128 -19.38 -8.00 -6.79
N GLN A 129 -19.46 -7.13 -7.81
CA GLN A 129 -20.58 -7.09 -8.74
C GLN A 129 -20.29 -7.73 -10.10
N ASP A 130 -19.11 -7.49 -10.66
CA ASP A 130 -18.86 -7.69 -12.10
C ASP A 130 -17.68 -8.62 -12.40
N VAL A 131 -16.81 -8.94 -11.44
CA VAL A 131 -15.61 -9.74 -11.72
C VAL A 131 -15.86 -11.21 -11.46
N HIS A 132 -15.93 -12.01 -12.52
CA HIS A 132 -16.23 -13.43 -12.48
C HIS A 132 -15.19 -14.30 -13.20
N SER A 133 -14.26 -13.70 -13.94
CA SER A 133 -13.23 -14.39 -14.73
C SER A 133 -11.84 -13.77 -14.54
N VAL A 134 -10.82 -14.45 -15.07
CA VAL A 134 -9.43 -13.94 -15.09
C VAL A 134 -9.32 -12.75 -16.05
N GLU A 135 -10.08 -12.77 -17.13
CA GLU A 135 -10.17 -11.69 -18.10
C GLU A 135 -10.75 -10.42 -17.47
N ASP A 136 -11.76 -10.55 -16.61
CA ASP A 136 -12.34 -9.41 -15.88
C ASP A 136 -11.32 -8.76 -14.94
N VAL A 137 -10.48 -9.57 -14.28
CA VAL A 137 -9.39 -9.06 -13.45
C VAL A 137 -8.39 -8.24 -14.27
N ALA A 138 -8.08 -8.68 -15.50
CA ALA A 138 -7.20 -7.94 -16.40
C ALA A 138 -7.83 -6.59 -16.81
N VAL A 139 -9.10 -6.57 -17.17
CA VAL A 139 -9.86 -5.36 -17.50
C VAL A 139 -9.86 -4.39 -16.31
N LEU A 140 -10.14 -4.89 -15.10
CA LEU A 140 -10.13 -4.08 -13.88
C LEU A 140 -8.76 -3.41 -13.67
N ALA A 141 -7.68 -4.17 -13.81
CA ALA A 141 -6.31 -3.66 -13.63
C ALA A 141 -5.92 -2.60 -14.68
N GLU A 142 -6.52 -2.61 -15.86
CA GLU A 142 -6.28 -1.61 -16.90
C GLU A 142 -7.10 -0.33 -16.74
N THR A 143 -8.24 -0.42 -16.06
CA THR A 143 -9.19 0.68 -15.95
C THR A 143 -9.03 1.52 -14.69
N ILE A 144 -8.37 1.01 -13.66
CA ILE A 144 -8.09 1.73 -12.42
C ILE A 144 -6.72 2.42 -12.49
N ARG A 145 -6.68 3.70 -12.15
CA ARG A 145 -5.44 4.50 -12.13
C ARG A 145 -5.41 5.40 -10.90
N GLY A 146 -4.27 5.42 -10.22
CA GLY A 146 -3.96 6.36 -9.16
C GLY A 146 -2.73 7.19 -9.51
N GLN A 147 -2.68 8.40 -9.00
CA GLN A 147 -1.50 9.25 -9.04
C GLN A 147 -1.25 9.79 -7.64
N GLU A 148 0.00 9.72 -7.18
CA GLU A 148 0.43 10.27 -5.90
C GLU A 148 1.80 10.93 -6.06
N LEU A 149 1.98 12.09 -5.44
CA LEU A 149 3.24 12.82 -5.48
C LEU A 149 4.26 12.27 -4.48
N LYS A 150 3.80 11.78 -3.34
CA LYS A 150 4.66 11.29 -2.26
C LYS A 150 4.92 9.79 -2.41
N PRO A 151 6.17 9.34 -2.25
CA PRO A 151 6.52 7.92 -2.48
C PRO A 151 5.83 6.96 -1.50
N LEU A 152 5.74 7.32 -0.22
CA LEU A 152 5.18 6.42 0.81
C LEU A 152 3.70 6.10 0.62
N PRO A 153 2.79 7.08 0.43
CA PRO A 153 1.38 6.79 0.15
C PRO A 153 1.19 6.00 -1.15
N CYS A 154 1.94 6.33 -2.21
CA CYS A 154 1.89 5.63 -3.50
C CYS A 154 2.13 4.11 -3.36
N LEU A 155 2.98 3.70 -2.41
CA LEU A 155 3.31 2.30 -2.16
C LEU A 155 2.16 1.50 -1.53
N CYS A 156 1.31 2.17 -0.76
CA CYS A 156 0.16 1.54 -0.13
C CYS A 156 -0.99 1.34 -1.12
N SER A 157 -0.97 2.05 -2.26
CA SER A 157 -2.01 2.02 -3.29
C SER A 157 -1.68 1.08 -4.48
N ALA A 158 -0.48 0.52 -4.52
CA ALA A 158 -0.02 -0.38 -5.59
C ALA A 158 -0.36 -1.85 -5.30
#